data_c2a6f9f5b5f6e5274fe9d199cd0bad1e
#
_entry.id   c2a6f9f5b5f6e5274fe9d199cd0bad1e
#
_cell.length_a   1.000
_cell.length_b   1.000
_cell.length_c   1.000
_cell.angle_alpha   90.00
_cell.angle_beta   90.00
_cell.angle_gamma   90.00
#
_symmetry.space_group_name_H-M   'P 1'
#
loop_
_entity.id
_entity.type
_entity.pdbx_description
1 polymer ?
#
loop_
_entity_poly.entity_id
_entity_poly.type
_entity_poly.pdbx_seq_one_letter_code
_entity_poly.pdbx_strand_id
1 'polypeptide(L)'
;MKNQTRHNILAGCAALSLLLMSACSESWDDHYLPDSGITPTASIWDLIEAEPSLSQFKTILEQTPVYANNKVSGVTYATLLAADQTLTVWAPVNGSFNLDSIQALLATSSGKALVEKNMVKNHLTRYAVSLSPSTNKEIMLLNQKVKHLTISSFGEVPITTANIMASNGVLHLVGGTASYLPSIYEGVLSDTAISQVGAFLKAYQKDSLDEKASVAAGIVDGKTIYVDSVTIPKNALLSEFGYINNEDSSYWMIAPTNAAWKAAYEKVLPYFNFSYTENADTMQRFWTQKALLRDLIFNTRAQASPNDSLLSTAYRPTQVGKHVYQKP
;
A
#
# COMPACT_ATOMS: atom_id res chain seq x y z
N MET A 1 37.58 -60.51 -6.47
CA MET A 1 37.92 -59.09 -6.74
C MET A 1 36.74 -58.16 -7.07
N LYS A 2 35.48 -58.63 -7.24
CA LYS A 2 34.32 -57.76 -7.58
C LYS A 2 33.58 -57.15 -6.38
N ASN A 3 33.77 -57.63 -5.15
CA ASN A 3 33.05 -57.12 -3.97
C ASN A 3 33.77 -56.00 -3.21
N GLN A 4 35.09 -55.90 -3.30
CA GLN A 4 35.82 -54.82 -2.62
C GLN A 4 35.65 -53.47 -3.31
N THR A 5 35.48 -53.46 -4.62
CA THR A 5 35.30 -52.20 -5.37
C THR A 5 33.93 -51.53 -5.09
N ARG A 6 32.90 -52.31 -4.76
CA ARG A 6 31.57 -51.78 -4.42
C ARG A 6 31.52 -51.14 -3.02
N HIS A 7 32.26 -51.66 -2.05
CA HIS A 7 32.33 -51.06 -0.69
C HIS A 7 33.10 -49.75 -0.67
N ASN A 8 34.14 -49.60 -1.48
CA ASN A 8 34.92 -48.38 -1.56
C ASN A 8 34.15 -47.23 -2.27
N ILE A 9 33.28 -47.56 -3.24
CA ILE A 9 32.44 -46.57 -3.93
C ILE A 9 31.30 -46.08 -2.98
N LEU A 10 30.69 -46.97 -2.20
CA LEU A 10 29.65 -46.61 -1.23
C LEU A 10 30.22 -45.80 -0.04
N ALA A 11 31.43 -46.08 0.43
CA ALA A 11 32.10 -45.31 1.46
C ALA A 11 32.51 -43.92 0.96
N GLY A 12 32.93 -43.78 -0.29
CA GLY A 12 33.26 -42.51 -0.93
C GLY A 12 32.03 -41.58 -1.13
N CYS A 13 30.90 -42.19 -1.53
CA CYS A 13 29.65 -41.41 -1.68
C CYS A 13 29.05 -40.98 -0.32
N ALA A 14 29.18 -41.82 0.72
CA ALA A 14 28.72 -41.44 2.07
C ALA A 14 29.59 -40.37 2.71
N ALA A 15 30.90 -40.34 2.47
CA ALA A 15 31.78 -39.27 2.94
C ALA A 15 31.58 -37.96 2.21
N LEU A 16 31.24 -37.98 0.91
CA LEU A 16 30.97 -36.80 0.11
C LEU A 16 29.59 -36.16 0.43
N SER A 17 28.61 -36.99 0.84
CA SER A 17 27.28 -36.46 1.26
C SER A 17 27.28 -35.84 2.65
N LEU A 18 28.22 -36.24 3.52
CA LEU A 18 28.38 -35.59 4.84
C LEU A 18 29.10 -34.22 4.77
N LEU A 19 29.90 -33.97 3.74
CA LEU A 19 30.61 -32.70 3.54
C LEU A 19 29.71 -31.61 2.90
N LEU A 20 28.54 -31.99 2.34
CA LEU A 20 27.60 -31.03 1.75
C LEU A 20 26.53 -30.53 2.73
N MET A 21 26.48 -31.05 3.96
CA MET A 21 25.51 -30.60 4.98
C MET A 21 26.07 -29.55 5.96
N SER A 22 27.34 -29.17 5.85
CA SER A 22 27.94 -28.14 6.71
C SER A 22 28.02 -26.75 6.06
N ALA A 23 27.42 -26.55 4.88
CA ALA A 23 27.53 -25.29 4.15
C ALA A 23 26.28 -24.40 4.24
N CYS A 24 25.33 -24.68 5.16
CA CYS A 24 24.12 -23.86 5.34
C CYS A 24 23.84 -23.57 6.81
N SER A 25 24.86 -23.17 7.56
CA SER A 25 24.66 -22.56 8.88
C SER A 25 25.46 -21.27 9.02
N GLU A 26 25.52 -20.48 7.96
CA GLU A 26 25.82 -19.06 8.18
C GLU A 26 24.53 -18.45 8.68
N SER A 27 24.55 -18.05 9.97
CA SER A 27 23.46 -17.37 10.63
C SER A 27 23.19 -16.08 9.87
N TRP A 28 21.97 -15.89 9.44
CA TRP A 28 21.48 -14.63 8.85
C TRP A 28 21.62 -13.45 9.82
N ASP A 29 21.95 -13.73 11.07
CA ASP A 29 22.05 -12.74 12.15
C ASP A 29 23.31 -11.87 12.09
N ASP A 30 24.40 -12.34 11.44
CA ASP A 30 25.69 -11.63 11.45
C ASP A 30 25.78 -10.44 10.47
N HIS A 31 24.83 -10.29 9.53
CA HIS A 31 24.88 -9.21 8.54
C HIS A 31 24.06 -7.95 8.91
N TYR A 32 23.31 -7.98 10.01
CA TYR A 32 22.41 -6.89 10.39
C TYR A 32 22.68 -6.23 11.74
N LEU A 33 23.62 -6.75 12.52
CA LEU A 33 24.00 -6.13 13.79
C LEU A 33 25.27 -5.30 13.60
N PRO A 34 25.31 -4.04 14.01
CA PRO A 34 26.60 -3.37 14.16
C PRO A 34 27.44 -4.12 15.18
N ASP A 35 28.74 -4.17 14.95
CA ASP A 35 29.79 -4.94 15.65
C ASP A 35 29.93 -4.69 17.18
N SER A 36 28.91 -4.16 17.83
CA SER A 36 28.92 -3.73 19.23
C SER A 36 28.36 -4.76 20.24
N GLY A 37 27.85 -5.90 19.79
CA GLY A 37 27.36 -6.96 20.70
C GLY A 37 26.21 -6.55 21.65
N ILE A 38 25.64 -5.36 21.49
CA ILE A 38 24.57 -4.84 22.33
C ILE A 38 23.26 -4.99 21.55
N THR A 39 22.45 -5.98 21.92
CA THR A 39 21.08 -6.07 21.44
C THR A 39 20.27 -4.91 22.02
N PRO A 40 19.62 -4.09 21.20
CA PRO A 40 18.76 -3.01 21.70
C PRO A 40 17.64 -3.59 22.59
N THR A 41 17.45 -3.03 23.78
CA THR A 41 16.39 -3.45 24.71
C THR A 41 15.17 -2.54 24.67
N ALA A 42 15.34 -1.29 24.22
CA ALA A 42 14.27 -0.32 24.11
C ALA A 42 13.44 -0.57 22.84
N SER A 43 12.13 -0.52 22.97
CA SER A 43 11.21 -0.54 21.82
C SER A 43 11.28 0.76 21.01
N ILE A 44 10.69 0.78 19.81
CA ILE A 44 10.54 2.02 19.02
C ILE A 44 9.78 3.07 19.84
N TRP A 45 8.77 2.64 20.61
CA TRP A 45 8.00 3.55 21.46
C TRP A 45 8.87 4.17 22.57
N ASP A 46 9.67 3.39 23.27
CA ASP A 46 10.58 3.89 24.31
C ASP A 46 11.55 4.93 23.74
N LEU A 47 12.06 4.70 22.54
CA LEU A 47 12.95 5.64 21.83
C LEU A 47 12.24 6.95 21.47
N ILE A 48 10.99 6.86 20.99
CA ILE A 48 10.17 8.06 20.67
C ILE A 48 9.85 8.83 21.96
N GLU A 49 9.51 8.11 23.03
CA GLU A 49 9.18 8.73 24.34
C GLU A 49 10.37 9.43 24.96
N ALA A 50 11.56 8.87 24.82
CA ALA A 50 12.80 9.43 25.35
C ALA A 50 13.37 10.60 24.52
N GLU A 51 12.91 10.79 23.25
CA GLU A 51 13.44 11.80 22.33
C GLU A 51 12.62 13.11 22.40
N PRO A 52 13.15 14.20 23.01
CA PRO A 52 12.39 15.44 23.17
C PRO A 52 11.96 16.10 21.88
N SER A 53 12.72 15.91 20.78
CA SER A 53 12.40 16.45 19.47
C SER A 53 11.21 15.76 18.79
N LEU A 54 10.70 14.67 19.36
CA LEU A 54 9.54 13.93 18.86
C LEU A 54 8.27 14.08 19.70
N SER A 55 8.25 14.97 20.70
CA SER A 55 7.11 15.12 21.62
C SER A 55 5.76 15.39 20.93
N GLN A 56 5.76 16.14 19.81
CA GLN A 56 4.57 16.38 19.02
C GLN A 56 4.10 15.10 18.30
N PHE A 57 5.01 14.37 17.69
CA PHE A 57 4.68 13.12 17.01
C PHE A 57 4.24 12.04 18.01
N LYS A 58 4.89 11.98 19.19
CA LYS A 58 4.46 11.14 20.33
C LYS A 58 2.99 11.38 20.65
N THR A 59 2.59 12.66 20.84
CA THR A 59 1.18 13.02 21.13
C THR A 59 0.21 12.52 20.06
N ILE A 60 0.58 12.57 18.78
CA ILE A 60 -0.24 12.07 17.69
C ILE A 60 -0.41 10.55 17.78
N LEU A 61 0.69 9.79 18.04
CA LEU A 61 0.67 8.34 18.16
C LEU A 61 -0.20 7.86 19.34
N GLU A 62 -0.17 8.57 20.47
CA GLU A 62 -0.99 8.29 21.65
C GLU A 62 -2.50 8.47 21.37
N GLN A 63 -2.86 9.44 20.56
CA GLN A 63 -4.26 9.79 20.26
C GLN A 63 -4.81 9.10 19.02
N THR A 64 -3.96 8.52 18.18
CA THR A 64 -4.38 7.86 16.94
C THR A 64 -4.66 6.38 17.21
N PRO A 65 -5.93 5.93 17.12
CA PRO A 65 -6.26 4.53 17.23
C PRO A 65 -5.82 3.75 16.00
N VAL A 66 -5.48 2.49 16.18
CA VAL A 66 -5.28 1.54 15.08
C VAL A 66 -6.65 1.11 14.55
N TYR A 67 -6.84 1.16 13.23
CA TYR A 67 -8.03 0.65 12.57
C TYR A 67 -7.76 -0.73 11.99
N ALA A 68 -8.58 -1.69 12.36
CA ALA A 68 -8.62 -3.03 11.77
C ALA A 68 -10.00 -3.24 11.10
N ASN A 69 -10.01 -3.65 9.83
CA ASN A 69 -11.25 -3.85 9.06
C ASN A 69 -12.20 -2.62 9.09
N ASN A 70 -11.64 -1.42 8.93
CA ASN A 70 -12.35 -0.14 9.01
C ASN A 70 -13.06 0.14 10.36
N LYS A 71 -12.70 -0.59 11.41
CA LYS A 71 -13.19 -0.39 12.77
C LYS A 71 -12.04 0.01 13.69
N VAL A 72 -12.34 0.89 14.64
CA VAL A 72 -11.38 1.25 15.70
C VAL A 72 -11.07 0.00 16.52
N SER A 73 -9.81 -0.37 16.62
CA SER A 73 -9.33 -1.33 17.62
C SER A 73 -9.23 -0.63 18.98
N GLY A 74 -9.17 -1.38 20.05
CA GLY A 74 -8.92 -0.82 21.40
C GLY A 74 -7.48 -0.36 21.63
N VAL A 75 -6.62 -0.27 20.58
CA VAL A 75 -5.17 -0.04 20.66
C VAL A 75 -4.82 1.26 19.94
N THR A 76 -3.84 2.00 20.46
CA THR A 76 -3.24 3.17 19.79
C THR A 76 -1.92 2.80 19.11
N TYR A 77 -1.39 3.71 18.30
CA TYR A 77 -0.07 3.51 17.70
C TYR A 77 1.07 3.51 18.72
N ALA A 78 0.92 4.19 19.86
CA ALA A 78 1.83 4.10 21.00
C ALA A 78 1.94 2.64 21.48
N THR A 79 0.80 1.98 21.69
CA THR A 79 0.76 0.57 22.12
C THR A 79 1.32 -0.37 21.02
N LEU A 80 1.01 -0.10 19.75
CA LEU A 80 1.52 -0.89 18.63
C LEU A 80 3.05 -0.84 18.53
N LEU A 81 3.64 0.35 18.71
CA LEU A 81 5.10 0.57 18.63
C LEU A 81 5.87 0.08 19.86
N ALA A 82 5.16 -0.17 20.96
CA ALA A 82 5.72 -0.83 22.15
C ALA A 82 5.70 -2.38 22.07
N ALA A 83 4.94 -2.95 21.13
CA ALA A 83 4.78 -4.40 20.95
C ALA A 83 5.95 -4.99 20.14
N ASP A 84 6.08 -6.32 20.15
CA ASP A 84 7.18 -7.07 19.50
C ASP A 84 7.16 -7.06 17.96
N GLN A 85 6.15 -6.45 17.35
CA GLN A 85 6.02 -6.39 15.89
C GLN A 85 7.14 -5.55 15.27
N THR A 86 7.90 -6.11 14.33
CA THR A 86 8.98 -5.42 13.65
C THR A 86 8.47 -4.35 12.69
N LEU A 87 8.85 -3.10 12.96
CA LEU A 87 8.47 -1.93 12.17
C LEU A 87 9.66 -1.01 11.91
N THR A 88 9.51 -0.13 10.92
CA THR A 88 10.38 1.05 10.77
C THR A 88 9.52 2.30 10.81
N VAL A 89 9.98 3.31 11.54
CA VAL A 89 9.31 4.60 11.70
C VAL A 89 10.20 5.71 11.19
N TRP A 90 9.67 6.57 10.32
CA TRP A 90 10.26 7.86 9.93
C TRP A 90 9.54 8.96 10.70
N ALA A 91 10.05 9.28 11.89
CA ALA A 91 9.40 10.19 12.82
C ALA A 91 9.68 11.66 12.46
N PRO A 92 8.66 12.47 12.13
CA PRO A 92 8.83 13.89 11.88
C PRO A 92 9.13 14.66 13.18
N VAL A 93 10.18 15.50 13.15
CA VAL A 93 10.61 16.27 14.32
C VAL A 93 9.65 17.42 14.63
N ASN A 94 9.67 17.89 15.86
CA ASN A 94 8.85 19.02 16.33
C ASN A 94 9.00 20.26 15.44
N GLY A 95 7.89 20.97 15.24
CA GLY A 95 7.87 22.19 14.44
C GLY A 95 7.95 21.98 12.93
N SER A 96 8.07 20.73 12.46
CA SER A 96 8.09 20.41 11.04
C SER A 96 6.68 20.21 10.44
N PHE A 97 5.64 20.29 11.26
CA PHE A 97 4.24 20.18 10.85
C PHE A 97 3.32 20.99 11.82
N ASN A 98 2.09 21.25 11.38
CA ASN A 98 1.12 21.97 12.18
C ASN A 98 0.35 21.00 13.11
N LEU A 99 0.76 20.95 14.39
CA LEU A 99 0.15 20.08 15.41
C LEU A 99 -1.32 20.43 15.66
N ASP A 100 -1.68 21.73 15.72
CA ASP A 100 -3.05 22.17 16.02
C ASP A 100 -4.04 21.68 14.96
N SER A 101 -3.65 21.73 13.69
CA SER A 101 -4.46 21.21 12.59
C SER A 101 -4.69 19.71 12.70
N ILE A 102 -3.68 18.94 13.13
CA ILE A 102 -3.79 17.50 13.32
C ILE A 102 -4.65 17.17 14.55
N GLN A 103 -4.50 17.92 15.65
CA GLN A 103 -5.33 17.75 16.83
C GLN A 103 -6.81 18.06 16.56
N ALA A 104 -7.11 19.08 15.74
CA ALA A 104 -8.47 19.36 15.30
C ALA A 104 -9.09 18.17 14.53
N LEU A 105 -8.31 17.49 13.69
CA LEU A 105 -8.76 16.26 13.04
C LEU A 105 -8.97 15.13 14.05
N LEU A 106 -8.04 14.95 14.99
CA LEU A 106 -8.13 13.90 16.02
C LEU A 106 -9.34 14.04 16.96
N ALA A 107 -9.97 15.21 17.00
CA ALA A 107 -11.19 15.44 17.77
C ALA A 107 -12.43 14.69 17.20
N THR A 108 -12.39 14.24 15.94
CA THR A 108 -13.51 13.54 15.27
C THR A 108 -13.14 12.12 14.85
N SER A 109 -14.13 11.22 14.79
CA SER A 109 -13.88 9.83 14.36
C SER A 109 -13.37 9.75 12.91
N SER A 110 -13.94 10.56 12.00
CA SER A 110 -13.48 10.62 10.61
C SER A 110 -12.08 11.22 10.48
N GLY A 111 -11.79 12.25 11.27
CA GLY A 111 -10.47 12.86 11.30
C GLY A 111 -9.40 11.94 11.88
N LYS A 112 -9.72 11.12 12.90
CA LYS A 112 -8.81 10.08 13.40
C LYS A 112 -8.41 9.09 12.30
N ALA A 113 -9.38 8.64 11.51
CA ALA A 113 -9.10 7.75 10.38
C ALA A 113 -8.22 8.43 9.30
N LEU A 114 -8.43 9.73 9.05
CA LEU A 114 -7.58 10.50 8.13
C LEU A 114 -6.16 10.66 8.66
N VAL A 115 -5.99 10.99 9.95
CA VAL A 115 -4.67 11.12 10.58
C VAL A 115 -3.95 9.76 10.56
N GLU A 116 -4.64 8.69 10.91
CA GLU A 116 -4.08 7.33 10.83
C GLU A 116 -3.56 7.03 9.43
N LYS A 117 -4.38 7.23 8.40
CA LYS A 117 -4.06 6.88 7.02
C LYS A 117 -3.01 7.81 6.42
N ASN A 118 -3.21 9.13 6.53
CA ASN A 118 -2.45 10.12 5.76
C ASN A 118 -1.18 10.59 6.46
N MET A 119 -1.11 10.43 7.79
CA MET A 119 0.05 10.82 8.55
C MET A 119 0.73 9.62 9.20
N VAL A 120 0.10 8.90 10.12
CA VAL A 120 0.79 7.85 10.88
C VAL A 120 1.24 6.72 9.96
N LYS A 121 0.33 6.07 9.24
CA LYS A 121 0.67 4.99 8.29
C LYS A 121 1.55 5.44 7.15
N ASN A 122 1.56 6.74 6.83
CA ASN A 122 2.42 7.33 5.80
C ASN A 122 3.89 7.51 6.24
N HIS A 123 4.19 7.21 7.50
CA HIS A 123 5.52 7.27 8.10
C HIS A 123 5.98 5.95 8.70
N LEU A 124 5.24 4.86 8.48
CA LEU A 124 5.54 3.53 8.99
C LEU A 124 5.61 2.50 7.86
N THR A 125 6.55 1.57 7.97
CA THR A 125 6.53 0.36 7.15
C THR A 125 6.76 -0.88 8.01
N ARG A 126 6.34 -2.04 7.50
CA ARG A 126 6.70 -3.34 8.05
C ARG A 126 8.15 -3.63 7.73
N TYR A 127 8.77 -4.45 8.54
CA TYR A 127 10.18 -4.81 8.48
C TYR A 127 11.14 -3.75 9.02
N ALA A 128 12.31 -4.21 9.44
CA ALA A 128 13.42 -3.35 9.81
C ALA A 128 14.14 -2.87 8.55
N VAL A 129 14.14 -1.57 8.32
CA VAL A 129 14.81 -0.94 7.17
C VAL A 129 15.95 -0.09 7.68
N SER A 130 17.18 -0.61 7.62
CA SER A 130 18.39 0.18 7.86
C SER A 130 18.86 0.85 6.58
N LEU A 131 19.46 2.03 6.72
CA LEU A 131 20.01 2.81 5.63
C LEU A 131 21.51 2.61 5.51
N SER A 132 21.99 2.52 4.30
CA SER A 132 23.41 2.47 3.95
C SER A 132 23.71 3.51 2.83
N PRO A 133 24.98 3.83 2.58
CA PRO A 133 25.33 4.74 1.48
C PRO A 133 24.83 4.32 0.11
N SER A 134 24.56 3.02 -0.09
CA SER A 134 24.00 2.47 -1.32
C SER A 134 22.46 2.41 -1.34
N THR A 135 21.79 2.88 -0.28
CA THR A 135 20.32 2.86 -0.23
C THR A 135 19.73 3.76 -1.32
N ASN A 136 19.02 3.14 -2.25
CA ASN A 136 18.28 3.77 -3.33
C ASN A 136 17.19 2.82 -3.79
N LYS A 137 16.02 2.88 -3.14
CA LYS A 137 14.93 1.93 -3.37
C LYS A 137 13.55 2.51 -3.07
N GLU A 138 12.55 1.90 -3.65
CA GLU A 138 11.16 2.12 -3.29
C GLU A 138 10.78 1.30 -2.05
N ILE A 139 10.02 1.89 -1.14
CA ILE A 139 9.47 1.21 0.02
C ILE A 139 7.95 1.38 0.07
N MET A 140 7.27 0.31 0.45
CA MET A 140 5.83 0.33 0.67
C MET A 140 5.53 0.64 2.14
N LEU A 141 4.68 1.62 2.37
CA LEU A 141 4.24 2.07 3.69
C LEU A 141 3.01 1.30 4.17
N LEU A 142 2.64 1.44 5.44
CA LEU A 142 1.47 0.77 6.01
C LEU A 142 0.15 1.21 5.36
N ASN A 143 0.08 2.40 4.77
CA ASN A 143 -1.06 2.89 3.99
C ASN A 143 -1.03 2.44 2.51
N GLN A 144 -0.10 1.53 2.14
CA GLN A 144 0.13 1.02 0.79
C GLN A 144 0.62 2.07 -0.22
N LYS A 145 1.03 3.25 0.24
CA LYS A 145 1.74 4.23 -0.58
C LYS A 145 3.21 3.86 -0.70
N VAL A 146 3.80 4.22 -1.83
CA VAL A 146 5.21 3.97 -2.12
C VAL A 146 6.00 5.27 -1.96
N LYS A 147 7.14 5.20 -1.29
CA LYS A 147 8.10 6.30 -1.17
C LYS A 147 9.47 5.87 -1.64
N HIS A 148 10.14 6.76 -2.35
CA HIS A 148 11.54 6.58 -2.71
C HIS A 148 12.43 6.85 -1.49
N LEU A 149 13.36 5.94 -1.19
CA LEU A 149 14.22 6.00 -0.02
C LEU A 149 15.69 6.05 -0.44
N THR A 150 16.40 7.04 0.07
CA THR A 150 17.85 7.16 -0.04
C THR A 150 18.48 7.24 1.36
N ILE A 151 19.82 7.30 1.45
CA ILE A 151 20.50 7.51 2.73
C ILE A 151 20.13 8.86 3.39
N SER A 152 19.75 9.87 2.61
CA SER A 152 19.49 11.23 3.07
C SER A 152 18.04 11.68 2.96
N SER A 153 17.16 10.91 2.32
CA SER A 153 15.78 11.32 2.11
C SER A 153 14.78 10.16 2.19
N PHE A 154 13.63 10.48 2.76
CA PHE A 154 12.41 9.68 2.77
C PHE A 154 11.36 10.39 1.90
N GLY A 155 11.21 9.94 0.66
CA GLY A 155 10.49 10.70 -0.36
C GLY A 155 11.12 12.08 -0.57
N GLU A 156 10.32 13.12 -0.42
CA GLU A 156 10.72 14.53 -0.51
C GLU A 156 11.29 15.10 0.80
N VAL A 157 11.30 14.31 1.89
CA VAL A 157 11.65 14.80 3.23
C VAL A 157 13.09 14.40 3.59
N PRO A 158 13.92 15.32 4.11
CA PRO A 158 15.27 14.98 4.54
C PRO A 158 15.26 14.12 5.81
N ILE A 159 16.15 13.12 5.85
CA ILE A 159 16.43 12.32 7.04
C ILE A 159 17.47 13.07 7.86
N THR A 160 17.13 13.42 9.10
CA THR A 160 18.02 14.16 10.01
C THR A 160 18.85 13.24 10.90
N THR A 161 18.29 12.10 11.30
CA THR A 161 18.99 11.06 12.05
C THR A 161 18.56 9.69 11.55
N ALA A 162 19.52 8.86 11.18
CA ALA A 162 19.25 7.56 10.61
C ALA A 162 19.65 6.42 11.55
N ASN A 163 19.01 5.25 11.40
CA ASN A 163 19.43 3.98 11.99
C ASN A 163 19.49 3.96 13.52
N ILE A 164 18.49 4.53 14.21
CA ILE A 164 18.32 4.35 15.64
C ILE A 164 17.68 2.97 15.83
N MET A 165 18.48 2.00 16.30
CA MET A 165 18.05 0.62 16.44
C MET A 165 17.19 0.43 17.69
N ALA A 166 16.06 -0.25 17.53
CA ALA A 166 15.16 -0.65 18.61
C ALA A 166 15.06 -2.19 18.68
N SER A 167 14.59 -2.72 19.81
CA SER A 167 14.37 -4.17 19.99
C SER A 167 13.35 -4.74 18.99
N ASN A 168 12.42 -3.91 18.53
CA ASN A 168 11.35 -4.27 17.60
C ASN A 168 11.42 -3.49 16.27
N GLY A 169 12.59 -2.99 15.87
CA GLY A 169 12.76 -2.37 14.54
C GLY A 169 13.73 -1.22 14.46
N VAL A 170 13.43 -0.23 13.61
CA VAL A 170 14.32 0.91 13.34
C VAL A 170 13.55 2.21 13.39
N LEU A 171 14.13 3.22 14.03
CA LEU A 171 13.62 4.59 14.06
C LEU A 171 14.55 5.49 13.25
N HIS A 172 13.98 6.32 12.39
CA HIS A 172 14.65 7.41 11.70
C HIS A 172 13.94 8.71 12.04
N LEU A 173 14.69 9.79 12.23
CA LEU A 173 14.13 11.14 12.38
C LEU A 173 14.14 11.84 11.04
N VAL A 174 13.04 12.53 10.71
CA VAL A 174 12.88 13.25 9.46
C VAL A 174 12.51 14.71 9.69
N GLY A 175 12.99 15.58 8.81
CA GLY A 175 12.82 17.04 8.95
C GLY A 175 11.44 17.56 8.55
N GLY A 176 10.48 16.69 8.29
CA GLY A 176 9.11 17.06 7.90
C GLY A 176 8.18 15.86 7.82
N THR A 177 6.92 16.14 7.49
CA THR A 177 5.96 15.08 7.16
C THR A 177 5.98 14.80 5.66
N ALA A 178 6.07 13.53 5.30
CA ALA A 178 5.96 13.11 3.90
C ALA A 178 4.54 13.34 3.38
N SER A 179 4.43 13.95 2.20
CA SER A 179 3.14 14.25 1.57
C SER A 179 2.34 12.97 1.30
N TYR A 180 1.08 12.98 1.70
CA TYR A 180 0.14 11.96 1.28
C TYR A 180 -0.44 12.34 -0.08
N LEU A 181 -0.13 11.55 -1.10
CA LEU A 181 -0.69 11.75 -2.44
C LEU A 181 -1.82 10.73 -2.66
N PRO A 182 -3.07 11.18 -2.84
CA PRO A 182 -4.16 10.26 -3.12
C PRO A 182 -3.98 9.61 -4.50
N SER A 183 -4.38 8.35 -4.63
CA SER A 183 -4.53 7.72 -5.94
C SER A 183 -5.65 8.40 -6.74
N ILE A 184 -5.70 8.19 -8.06
CA ILE A 184 -6.81 8.69 -8.89
C ILE A 184 -8.15 8.21 -8.34
N TYR A 185 -8.24 6.95 -7.90
CA TYR A 185 -9.45 6.38 -7.31
C TYR A 185 -9.89 7.15 -6.05
N GLU A 186 -8.96 7.41 -5.13
CA GLU A 186 -9.24 8.18 -3.91
C GLU A 186 -9.67 9.62 -4.24
N GLY A 187 -9.02 10.24 -5.22
CA GLY A 187 -9.39 11.57 -5.72
C GLY A 187 -10.82 11.60 -6.27
N VAL A 188 -11.18 10.62 -7.09
CA VAL A 188 -12.55 10.52 -7.65
C VAL A 188 -13.60 10.28 -6.57
N LEU A 189 -13.28 9.52 -5.50
CA LEU A 189 -14.22 9.29 -4.40
C LEU A 189 -14.39 10.50 -3.48
N SER A 190 -13.40 11.38 -3.41
CA SER A 190 -13.41 12.54 -2.51
C SER A 190 -13.90 13.84 -3.15
N ASP A 191 -13.85 13.96 -4.48
CA ASP A 191 -14.24 15.17 -5.19
C ASP A 191 -15.76 15.25 -5.41
N THR A 192 -16.39 16.26 -4.84
CA THR A 192 -17.84 16.49 -4.95
C THR A 192 -18.30 16.87 -6.34
N ALA A 193 -17.43 17.46 -7.17
CA ALA A 193 -17.74 17.87 -8.54
C ALA A 193 -17.94 16.67 -9.49
N ILE A 194 -17.38 15.48 -9.14
CA ILE A 194 -17.43 14.23 -9.90
C ILE A 194 -18.02 13.08 -9.08
N SER A 195 -18.82 13.41 -8.05
CA SER A 195 -19.35 12.44 -7.08
C SER A 195 -20.22 11.33 -7.69
N GLN A 196 -20.86 11.57 -8.85
CA GLN A 196 -21.66 10.55 -9.55
C GLN A 196 -20.78 9.42 -10.12
N VAL A 197 -19.61 9.76 -10.66
CA VAL A 197 -18.61 8.77 -11.09
C VAL A 197 -18.06 8.05 -9.89
N GLY A 198 -17.72 8.77 -8.82
CA GLY A 198 -17.25 8.21 -7.55
C GLY A 198 -18.26 7.21 -6.95
N ALA A 199 -19.53 7.59 -6.90
CA ALA A 199 -20.61 6.72 -6.40
C ALA A 199 -20.75 5.44 -7.23
N PHE A 200 -20.68 5.56 -8.57
CA PHE A 200 -20.73 4.39 -9.45
C PHE A 200 -19.53 3.46 -9.19
N LEU A 201 -18.31 3.97 -9.14
CA LEU A 201 -17.13 3.16 -8.84
C LEU A 201 -17.22 2.50 -7.47
N LYS A 202 -17.61 3.27 -6.45
CA LYS A 202 -17.73 2.76 -5.06
C LYS A 202 -18.76 1.65 -4.91
N ALA A 203 -19.86 1.66 -5.68
CA ALA A 203 -20.88 0.63 -5.63
C ALA A 203 -20.36 -0.79 -5.98
N TYR A 204 -19.25 -0.88 -6.68
CA TYR A 204 -18.62 -2.15 -7.08
C TYR A 204 -17.34 -2.46 -6.29
N GLN A 205 -17.06 -1.69 -5.25
CA GLN A 205 -15.98 -1.97 -4.31
C GLN A 205 -16.44 -3.00 -3.27
N LYS A 206 -15.56 -3.96 -3.01
CA LYS A 206 -15.69 -4.91 -1.91
C LYS A 206 -14.37 -4.95 -1.15
N ASP A 207 -14.44 -4.93 0.16
CA ASP A 207 -13.25 -5.14 0.98
C ASP A 207 -12.86 -6.62 0.92
N SER A 208 -11.60 -6.89 0.63
CA SER A 208 -11.02 -8.23 0.53
C SER A 208 -9.84 -8.34 1.48
N LEU A 209 -9.77 -9.44 2.22
CA LEU A 209 -8.62 -9.74 3.05
C LEU A 209 -7.35 -9.82 2.19
N ASP A 210 -6.31 -9.12 2.61
CA ASP A 210 -4.96 -9.31 2.10
C ASP A 210 -4.24 -10.33 2.99
N GLU A 211 -4.26 -11.59 2.56
CA GLU A 211 -3.66 -12.69 3.32
C GLU A 211 -2.15 -12.52 3.51
N LYS A 212 -1.47 -11.88 2.55
CA LYS A 212 -0.02 -11.66 2.60
C LYS A 212 0.37 -10.55 3.59
N ALA A 213 -0.49 -9.54 3.71
CA ALA A 213 -0.29 -8.45 4.63
C ALA A 213 -0.89 -8.72 6.03
N SER A 214 -1.68 -9.78 6.19
CA SER A 214 -2.32 -10.16 7.45
C SER A 214 -1.45 -11.12 8.25
N VAL A 215 -1.55 -11.07 9.58
CA VAL A 215 -0.81 -11.96 10.49
C VAL A 215 -1.70 -13.12 10.92
N ALA A 216 -1.35 -14.33 10.51
CA ALA A 216 -2.08 -15.53 10.87
C ALA A 216 -1.85 -15.90 12.35
N ALA A 217 -2.94 -16.20 13.08
CA ALA A 217 -2.91 -16.72 14.46
C ALA A 217 -2.83 -18.25 14.49
N GLY A 218 -3.36 -18.91 13.45
CA GLY A 218 -3.46 -20.36 13.39
C GLY A 218 -4.53 -20.83 12.43
N ILE A 219 -4.84 -22.14 12.47
CA ILE A 219 -5.88 -22.76 11.65
C ILE A 219 -6.92 -23.38 12.59
N VAL A 220 -8.19 -22.99 12.44
CA VAL A 220 -9.31 -23.57 13.14
C VAL A 220 -10.34 -24.04 12.11
N ASP A 221 -10.77 -25.28 12.20
CA ASP A 221 -11.71 -25.92 11.26
C ASP A 221 -11.29 -25.77 9.78
N GLY A 222 -9.97 -25.89 9.50
CA GLY A 222 -9.42 -25.77 8.15
C GLY A 222 -9.37 -24.34 7.59
N LYS A 223 -9.69 -23.31 8.38
CA LYS A 223 -9.62 -21.91 8.00
C LYS A 223 -8.53 -21.18 8.77
N THR A 224 -7.73 -20.41 8.06
CA THR A 224 -6.74 -19.52 8.69
C THR A 224 -7.46 -18.42 9.46
N ILE A 225 -7.12 -18.29 10.75
CA ILE A 225 -7.55 -17.19 11.62
C ILE A 225 -6.42 -16.17 11.68
N TYR A 226 -6.77 -14.90 11.61
CA TYR A 226 -5.81 -13.79 11.63
C TYR A 226 -5.95 -12.98 12.91
N VAL A 227 -4.84 -12.74 13.60
CA VAL A 227 -4.77 -11.81 14.75
C VAL A 227 -4.78 -10.36 14.29
N ASP A 228 -4.19 -10.09 13.10
CA ASP A 228 -4.24 -8.80 12.44
C ASP A 228 -4.71 -9.03 11.00
N SER A 229 -5.82 -8.41 10.65
CA SER A 229 -6.46 -8.54 9.33
C SER A 229 -6.28 -7.25 8.55
N VAL A 230 -5.49 -7.30 7.49
CA VAL A 230 -5.40 -6.20 6.52
C VAL A 230 -6.42 -6.42 5.43
N THR A 231 -7.33 -5.45 5.25
CA THR A 231 -8.28 -5.47 4.12
C THR A 231 -7.88 -4.44 3.08
N ILE A 232 -7.96 -4.84 1.82
CA ILE A 232 -7.76 -3.97 0.66
C ILE A 232 -9.07 -3.83 -0.12
N PRO A 233 -9.41 -2.63 -0.58
CA PRO A 233 -10.58 -2.44 -1.43
C PRO A 233 -10.31 -3.02 -2.82
N LYS A 234 -11.05 -4.07 -3.18
CA LYS A 234 -11.08 -4.60 -4.55
C LYS A 234 -12.29 -4.06 -5.28
N ASN A 235 -12.11 -3.62 -6.50
CA ASN A 235 -13.20 -3.10 -7.33
C ASN A 235 -13.24 -3.89 -8.64
N ALA A 236 -14.37 -4.54 -8.92
CA ALA A 236 -14.55 -5.37 -10.10
C ALA A 236 -14.44 -4.56 -11.41
N LEU A 237 -14.82 -3.29 -11.41
CA LEU A 237 -14.69 -2.43 -12.58
C LEU A 237 -13.25 -2.06 -12.88
N LEU A 238 -12.42 -1.88 -11.84
CA LEU A 238 -11.01 -1.54 -12.03
C LEU A 238 -10.21 -2.68 -12.67
N SER A 239 -10.61 -3.93 -12.48
CA SER A 239 -9.97 -5.07 -13.16
C SER A 239 -10.19 -5.04 -14.68
N GLU A 240 -11.24 -4.37 -15.15
CA GLU A 240 -11.57 -4.24 -16.57
C GLU A 240 -11.03 -2.94 -17.19
N PHE A 241 -11.08 -1.84 -16.45
CA PHE A 241 -10.76 -0.51 -16.99
C PHE A 241 -9.39 0.04 -16.59
N GLY A 242 -8.76 -0.52 -15.56
CA GLY A 242 -7.45 -0.11 -15.07
C GLY A 242 -7.42 0.13 -13.56
N TYR A 243 -6.36 -0.31 -12.95
CA TYR A 243 -6.17 -0.24 -11.49
C TYR A 243 -5.72 1.15 -11.04
N ILE A 244 -6.61 2.15 -11.21
CA ILE A 244 -6.37 3.56 -10.82
C ILE A 244 -6.22 3.76 -9.30
N ASN A 245 -6.37 2.70 -8.52
CA ASN A 245 -6.10 2.62 -7.08
C ASN A 245 -4.72 2.04 -6.74
N ASN A 246 -3.91 1.64 -7.74
CA ASN A 246 -2.63 0.99 -7.54
C ASN A 246 -1.48 1.97 -7.79
N GLU A 247 -0.50 1.99 -6.89
CA GLU A 247 0.72 2.82 -6.99
C GLU A 247 1.71 2.30 -8.05
N ASP A 248 1.67 1.01 -8.39
CA ASP A 248 2.58 0.38 -9.37
C ASP A 248 2.27 0.76 -10.82
N SER A 249 1.15 1.42 -11.07
CA SER A 249 0.67 1.73 -12.42
C SER A 249 0.43 3.21 -12.61
N SER A 250 0.85 3.71 -13.77
CA SER A 250 0.61 5.10 -14.17
C SER A 250 -0.60 5.19 -15.08
N TYR A 251 -1.64 5.86 -14.58
CA TYR A 251 -2.88 6.09 -15.32
C TYR A 251 -3.20 7.57 -15.42
N TRP A 252 -3.98 7.92 -16.43
CA TRP A 252 -4.74 9.15 -16.50
C TRP A 252 -6.22 8.81 -16.50
N MET A 253 -7.03 9.71 -15.97
CA MET A 253 -8.48 9.59 -16.03
C MET A 253 -9.08 10.95 -16.40
N ILE A 254 -9.96 10.94 -17.40
CA ILE A 254 -10.82 12.08 -17.70
C ILE A 254 -12.12 11.87 -16.92
N ALA A 255 -12.24 12.54 -15.78
CA ALA A 255 -13.42 12.43 -14.93
C ALA A 255 -14.45 13.49 -15.32
N PRO A 256 -15.64 13.09 -15.83
CA PRO A 256 -16.70 14.03 -16.18
C PRO A 256 -17.31 14.65 -14.92
N THR A 257 -17.64 15.93 -15.00
CA THR A 257 -18.42 16.59 -13.95
C THR A 257 -19.78 15.92 -13.77
N ASN A 258 -20.43 16.10 -12.61
CA ASN A 258 -21.77 15.55 -12.36
C ASN A 258 -22.78 15.96 -13.45
N ALA A 259 -22.72 17.20 -13.94
CA ALA A 259 -23.60 17.68 -15.01
C ALA A 259 -23.30 16.96 -16.35
N ALA A 260 -22.03 16.82 -16.71
CA ALA A 260 -21.62 16.11 -17.93
C ALA A 260 -21.99 14.62 -17.87
N TRP A 261 -21.76 13.98 -16.70
CA TRP A 261 -22.15 12.58 -16.47
C TRP A 261 -23.66 12.37 -16.65
N LYS A 262 -24.48 13.24 -16.02
CA LYS A 262 -25.94 13.18 -16.14
C LYS A 262 -26.39 13.32 -17.60
N ALA A 263 -25.90 14.34 -18.29
CA ALA A 263 -26.28 14.59 -19.70
C ALA A 263 -25.87 13.42 -20.61
N ALA A 264 -24.67 12.86 -20.41
CA ALA A 264 -24.23 11.69 -21.16
C ALA A 264 -25.05 10.45 -20.81
N TYR A 265 -25.40 10.26 -19.54
CA TYR A 265 -26.26 9.15 -19.09
C TYR A 265 -27.62 9.17 -19.75
N GLU A 266 -28.31 10.31 -19.72
CA GLU A 266 -29.64 10.48 -20.37
C GLU A 266 -29.59 10.21 -21.89
N LYS A 267 -28.49 10.61 -22.53
CA LYS A 267 -28.32 10.39 -23.98
C LYS A 267 -28.05 8.92 -24.33
N VAL A 268 -27.29 8.19 -23.48
CA VAL A 268 -26.85 6.82 -23.75
C VAL A 268 -27.86 5.77 -23.25
N LEU A 269 -28.63 6.09 -22.20
CA LEU A 269 -29.60 5.19 -21.56
C LEU A 269 -30.53 4.47 -22.55
N PRO A 270 -31.13 5.12 -23.58
CA PRO A 270 -32.05 4.45 -24.48
C PRO A 270 -31.42 3.36 -25.36
N TYR A 271 -30.09 3.35 -25.50
CA TYR A 271 -29.37 2.32 -26.27
C TYR A 271 -29.24 0.99 -25.57
N PHE A 272 -29.48 0.96 -24.24
CA PHE A 272 -29.44 -0.25 -23.42
C PHE A 272 -30.88 -0.66 -23.04
N ASN A 273 -31.44 -1.63 -23.72
CA ASN A 273 -32.78 -2.13 -23.43
C ASN A 273 -32.72 -3.58 -22.95
N PHE A 274 -33.18 -3.80 -21.72
CA PHE A 274 -33.24 -5.11 -21.07
C PHE A 274 -34.67 -5.49 -20.64
N SER A 275 -35.69 -4.97 -21.34
CA SER A 275 -37.11 -5.17 -21.02
C SER A 275 -37.55 -6.65 -20.95
N TYR A 276 -36.71 -7.56 -21.44
CA TYR A 276 -36.90 -9.01 -21.41
C TYR A 276 -36.32 -9.71 -20.19
N THR A 277 -35.73 -8.97 -19.22
CA THR A 277 -35.12 -9.51 -18.01
C THR A 277 -35.86 -9.03 -16.75
N GLU A 278 -35.84 -9.86 -15.68
CA GLU A 278 -36.44 -9.48 -14.38
C GLU A 278 -35.80 -8.25 -13.74
N ASN A 279 -34.51 -7.97 -14.05
CA ASN A 279 -33.75 -6.86 -13.50
C ASN A 279 -33.46 -5.75 -14.53
N ALA A 280 -34.41 -5.50 -15.44
CA ALA A 280 -34.25 -4.60 -16.60
C ALA A 280 -33.65 -3.24 -16.23
N ASP A 281 -34.23 -2.53 -15.25
CA ASP A 281 -33.78 -1.20 -14.83
C ASP A 281 -32.35 -1.20 -14.25
N THR A 282 -32.02 -2.23 -13.47
CA THR A 282 -30.69 -2.38 -12.87
C THR A 282 -29.64 -2.66 -13.94
N MET A 283 -29.97 -3.55 -14.88
CA MET A 283 -29.07 -3.88 -16.00
C MET A 283 -28.90 -2.69 -16.94
N GLN A 284 -29.97 -2.00 -17.29
CA GLN A 284 -29.91 -0.80 -18.13
C GLN A 284 -29.02 0.28 -17.50
N ARG A 285 -29.21 0.57 -16.21
CA ARG A 285 -28.42 1.53 -15.47
C ARG A 285 -26.95 1.13 -15.42
N PHE A 286 -26.66 -0.11 -15.06
CA PHE A 286 -25.29 -0.62 -14.97
C PHE A 286 -24.55 -0.49 -16.30
N TRP A 287 -25.14 -1.00 -17.40
CA TRP A 287 -24.48 -1.01 -18.69
C TRP A 287 -24.33 0.40 -19.28
N THR A 288 -25.30 1.28 -19.02
CA THR A 288 -25.17 2.70 -19.39
C THR A 288 -23.99 3.36 -18.69
N GLN A 289 -23.92 3.25 -17.36
CA GLN A 289 -22.82 3.85 -16.59
C GLN A 289 -21.47 3.20 -16.93
N LYS A 290 -21.45 1.90 -17.12
CA LYS A 290 -20.26 1.17 -17.55
C LYS A 290 -19.76 1.63 -18.92
N ALA A 291 -20.64 1.86 -19.86
CA ALA A 291 -20.30 2.38 -21.19
C ALA A 291 -19.71 3.80 -21.12
N LEU A 292 -20.23 4.65 -20.23
CA LEU A 292 -19.69 6.00 -20.01
C LEU A 292 -18.28 5.98 -19.40
N LEU A 293 -17.99 5.02 -18.51
CA LEU A 293 -16.68 4.91 -17.88
C LEU A 293 -15.61 4.35 -18.82
N ARG A 294 -16.03 3.59 -19.82
CA ARG A 294 -15.20 2.71 -20.64
C ARG A 294 -13.96 3.38 -21.23
N ASP A 295 -14.11 4.60 -21.75
CA ASP A 295 -13.06 5.29 -22.49
C ASP A 295 -12.46 6.47 -21.72
N LEU A 296 -12.61 6.49 -20.39
CA LEU A 296 -12.15 7.59 -19.54
C LEU A 296 -10.80 7.31 -18.87
N ILE A 297 -10.30 6.07 -18.90
CA ILE A 297 -9.05 5.65 -18.22
C ILE A 297 -8.00 5.27 -19.26
N PHE A 298 -6.80 5.81 -19.11
CA PHE A 298 -5.68 5.66 -20.02
C PHE A 298 -4.45 5.20 -19.27
N ASN A 299 -3.74 4.18 -19.80
CA ASN A 299 -2.49 3.71 -19.23
C ASN A 299 -1.32 4.45 -19.89
N THR A 300 -0.54 5.18 -19.11
CA THR A 300 0.58 5.99 -19.60
C THR A 300 1.89 5.23 -19.74
N ARG A 301 2.06 4.08 -19.06
CA ARG A 301 3.27 3.25 -19.15
C ARG A 301 3.31 2.37 -20.42
N ALA A 302 2.17 2.04 -20.97
CA ALA A 302 2.08 1.15 -22.13
C ALA A 302 2.49 1.82 -23.46
N GLN A 303 2.89 3.09 -23.41
CA GLN A 303 3.08 3.87 -24.64
C GLN A 303 4.54 4.23 -24.84
N ALA A 304 5.26 3.33 -25.48
CA ALA A 304 6.51 3.62 -26.18
C ALA A 304 6.26 4.18 -27.61
N SER A 305 5.07 4.73 -27.89
CA SER A 305 4.77 5.25 -29.21
C SER A 305 5.29 6.68 -29.39
N PRO A 306 6.03 6.97 -30.47
CA PRO A 306 6.46 8.32 -30.79
C PRO A 306 5.32 9.27 -31.20
N ASN A 307 4.12 8.74 -31.38
CA ASN A 307 2.91 9.52 -31.70
C ASN A 307 2.18 9.82 -30.41
N ASP A 308 1.91 11.06 -30.10
CA ASP A 308 1.21 11.61 -28.92
C ASP A 308 -0.24 11.10 -28.70
N SER A 309 -0.52 9.86 -29.08
CA SER A 309 -1.82 9.23 -28.97
C SER A 309 -1.90 8.36 -27.73
N LEU A 310 -2.87 8.62 -26.87
CA LEU A 310 -3.22 7.77 -25.73
C LEU A 310 -4.38 6.86 -26.12
N LEU A 311 -4.22 5.55 -25.88
CA LEU A 311 -5.32 4.59 -26.04
C LEU A 311 -5.98 4.36 -24.69
N SER A 312 -7.32 4.37 -24.66
CA SER A 312 -8.04 3.98 -23.46
C SER A 312 -7.72 2.52 -23.11
N THR A 313 -7.71 2.19 -21.81
CA THR A 313 -7.44 0.84 -21.33
C THR A 313 -8.51 -0.17 -21.76
N ALA A 314 -9.72 0.31 -22.03
CA ALA A 314 -10.83 -0.50 -22.54
C ALA A 314 -10.79 -0.71 -24.06
N TYR A 315 -9.85 -0.07 -24.77
CA TYR A 315 -9.70 -0.25 -26.19
C TYR A 315 -9.36 -1.70 -26.53
N ARG A 316 -10.18 -2.30 -27.39
CA ARG A 316 -9.93 -3.61 -27.99
C ARG A 316 -9.75 -3.40 -29.48
N PRO A 317 -8.61 -3.73 -30.08
CA PRO A 317 -8.46 -3.67 -31.52
C PRO A 317 -9.43 -4.68 -32.13
N THR A 318 -10.49 -4.18 -32.74
CA THR A 318 -11.37 -4.99 -33.59
C THR A 318 -10.77 -5.01 -34.99
N GLN A 319 -11.06 -6.07 -35.76
CA GLN A 319 -10.55 -6.18 -37.16
C GLN A 319 -11.02 -5.05 -38.09
N VAL A 320 -11.91 -4.15 -37.66
CA VAL A 320 -12.61 -3.18 -38.48
C VAL A 320 -12.32 -1.72 -38.12
N GLY A 321 -11.48 -1.40 -37.16
CA GLY A 321 -11.18 0.02 -36.93
C GLY A 321 -10.29 0.28 -35.70
N LYS A 322 -9.30 1.14 -35.88
CA LYS A 322 -8.53 1.72 -34.78
C LYS A 322 -9.17 3.05 -34.37
N HIS A 323 -9.81 3.10 -33.21
CA HIS A 323 -10.15 4.38 -32.61
C HIS A 323 -8.92 4.89 -31.85
N VAL A 324 -8.25 5.86 -32.42
CA VAL A 324 -7.10 6.54 -31.80
C VAL A 324 -7.60 7.86 -31.26
N TYR A 325 -7.47 8.06 -29.96
CA TYR A 325 -7.73 9.35 -29.32
C TYR A 325 -6.43 10.14 -29.35
N GLN A 326 -6.45 11.29 -30.02
CA GLN A 326 -5.33 12.22 -29.97
C GLN A 326 -5.34 12.96 -28.63
N LYS A 327 -4.17 13.18 -28.09
CA LYS A 327 -3.97 14.03 -26.92
C LYS A 327 -4.53 15.42 -27.25
N PRO A 328 -5.37 16.03 -26.38
CA PRO A 328 -5.83 17.41 -26.57
C PRO A 328 -4.68 18.41 -26.55
#